data_09593316935f2d86a22d70b87552f27d
#
_entry.id   09593316935f2d86a22d70b87552f27d
#
_cell.length_a   1.000
_cell.length_b   1.000
_cell.length_c   1.000
_cell.angle_alpha   90.00
_cell.angle_beta   90.00
_cell.angle_gamma   90.00
#
_symmetry.space_group_name_H-M   'P 1'
#
loop_
_entity.id
_entity.type
_entity.pdbx_description
1 polymer ?
#
loop_
_entity_poly.entity_id
_entity_poly.type
_entity_poly.pdbx_seq_one_letter_code
_entity_poly.pdbx_strand_id
1 'polypeptide(L)'
;MVRVLFLHPDLGIGGAERLVVDAALALKERGHQVSFLTNHHDSTHCFKETADGTFPVHVVGDWLPRGLFGRFYAICAYLRMLYAAIYASFFMPQREQVDVVVCDLISVCIPVLRFAPHRPKVLFYCHFPDQLLSSREGLLKRLYRLPINWLEEHTIGLADKVLVNSKFTLRVFQDTFRRLSTVPDVLYPSLHTQYFDQMQKKLEQRSALLDEPVHPRVPLNAFIYLDINRYERKKNHALALHSLRLLGDMLPTTDFKRCRLIIAGGYDTRCMENVEHFAELGQLTEELKLQDHVVLLRSPTDEEKCRLLFAAHCLLYTPENEHFGIVPLEGMYCSKPVVALNSGGPTETVVNTSTGFLCEKTEKSFGGAMHQLFRDEQLRVKMGDQGHKRVQQKFSFQAFADRLNGIIRDLVPISKESSAKKTE
;
A
#
# COMPACT_ATOMS: atom_id res chain seq x y z
N MET A 1 -3.94 19.45 -21.41
CA MET A 1 -5.02 18.66 -20.78
C MET A 1 -5.06 17.32 -21.51
N VAL A 2 -5.02 16.20 -20.79
CA VAL A 2 -5.07 14.82 -21.32
C VAL A 2 -6.31 14.14 -20.75
N ARG A 3 -7.00 13.32 -21.52
CA ARG A 3 -8.14 12.51 -21.07
C ARG A 3 -7.62 11.12 -20.67
N VAL A 4 -7.81 10.75 -19.41
CA VAL A 4 -7.29 9.52 -18.83
C VAL A 4 -8.42 8.65 -18.34
N LEU A 5 -8.43 7.39 -18.77
CA LEU A 5 -9.35 6.36 -18.30
C LEU A 5 -8.61 5.38 -17.40
N PHE A 6 -9.07 5.21 -16.18
CA PHE A 6 -8.62 4.12 -15.32
C PHE A 6 -9.49 2.88 -15.55
N LEU A 7 -8.86 1.80 -15.97
CA LEU A 7 -9.50 0.50 -16.16
C LEU A 7 -9.10 -0.43 -15.01
N HIS A 8 -10.01 -0.64 -14.07
CA HIS A 8 -9.78 -1.41 -12.84
C HIS A 8 -10.86 -2.48 -12.63
N PRO A 9 -10.53 -3.71 -12.19
CA PRO A 9 -11.50 -4.79 -12.13
C PRO A 9 -12.64 -4.59 -11.13
N ASP A 10 -12.36 -4.03 -9.94
CA ASP A 10 -13.35 -3.85 -8.87
C ASP A 10 -12.98 -2.65 -8.00
N LEU A 11 -13.83 -1.62 -7.95
CA LEU A 11 -13.59 -0.39 -7.18
C LEU A 11 -14.13 -0.51 -5.75
N GLY A 12 -13.64 -1.50 -4.99
CA GLY A 12 -13.93 -1.68 -3.58
C GLY A 12 -12.99 -0.90 -2.64
N ILE A 13 -12.72 -1.47 -1.46
CA ILE A 13 -11.81 -0.90 -0.45
C ILE A 13 -10.59 -1.82 -0.31
N GLY A 14 -9.43 -1.34 -0.77
CA GLY A 14 -8.17 -2.05 -0.69
C GLY A 14 -6.98 -1.16 -1.04
N GLY A 15 -5.77 -1.71 -0.95
CA GLY A 15 -4.54 -0.94 -1.22
C GLY A 15 -4.34 -0.62 -2.70
N ALA A 16 -4.74 -1.51 -3.61
CA ALA A 16 -4.68 -1.27 -5.05
C ALA A 16 -5.69 -0.22 -5.46
N GLU A 17 -6.93 -0.33 -4.98
CA GLU A 17 -8.02 0.60 -5.22
C GLU A 17 -7.68 2.00 -4.68
N ARG A 18 -7.09 2.09 -3.47
CA ARG A 18 -6.63 3.38 -2.92
C ARG A 18 -5.59 4.03 -3.83
N LEU A 19 -4.60 3.28 -4.30
CA LEU A 19 -3.58 3.81 -5.21
C LEU A 19 -4.18 4.31 -6.52
N VAL A 20 -5.14 3.58 -7.09
CA VAL A 20 -5.80 3.96 -8.35
C VAL A 20 -6.63 5.23 -8.16
N VAL A 21 -7.34 5.37 -7.03
CA VAL A 21 -8.08 6.60 -6.69
C VAL A 21 -7.12 7.76 -6.45
N ASP A 22 -6.00 7.54 -5.76
CA ASP A 22 -4.97 8.56 -5.55
C ASP A 22 -4.35 9.03 -6.87
N ALA A 23 -4.10 8.11 -7.78
CA ALA A 23 -3.59 8.43 -9.11
C ALA A 23 -4.59 9.27 -9.92
N ALA A 24 -5.88 8.95 -9.81
CA ALA A 24 -6.95 9.70 -10.44
C ALA A 24 -7.08 11.12 -9.87
N LEU A 25 -7.05 11.26 -8.53
CA LEU A 25 -7.05 12.55 -7.86
C LEU A 25 -5.84 13.39 -8.25
N ALA A 26 -4.65 12.80 -8.25
CA ALA A 26 -3.41 13.44 -8.63
C ALA A 26 -3.47 14.03 -10.05
N LEU A 27 -3.98 13.27 -11.02
CA LEU A 27 -4.13 13.73 -12.39
C LEU A 27 -5.22 14.80 -12.53
N LYS A 28 -6.34 14.66 -11.82
CA LYS A 28 -7.41 15.67 -11.79
C LYS A 28 -6.90 17.01 -11.25
N GLU A 29 -6.14 17.00 -10.15
CA GLU A 29 -5.51 18.21 -9.60
C GLU A 29 -4.50 18.87 -10.56
N ARG A 30 -3.88 18.09 -11.46
CA ARG A 30 -2.99 18.60 -12.50
C ARG A 30 -3.73 19.03 -13.78
N GLY A 31 -5.06 19.11 -13.76
CA GLY A 31 -5.90 19.62 -14.84
C GLY A 31 -6.17 18.61 -15.94
N HIS A 32 -6.03 17.30 -15.70
CA HIS A 32 -6.45 16.26 -16.62
C HIS A 32 -7.92 15.90 -16.42
N GLN A 33 -8.57 15.40 -17.46
CA GLN A 33 -9.90 14.79 -17.37
C GLN A 33 -9.74 13.31 -17.04
N VAL A 34 -10.39 12.87 -15.98
CA VAL A 34 -10.24 11.49 -15.47
C VAL A 34 -11.59 10.84 -15.30
N SER A 35 -11.69 9.57 -15.74
CA SER A 35 -12.86 8.71 -15.55
C SER A 35 -12.43 7.29 -15.21
N PHE A 36 -13.36 6.51 -14.68
CA PHE A 36 -13.17 5.10 -14.36
C PHE A 36 -14.05 4.21 -15.24
N LEU A 37 -13.50 3.06 -15.61
CA LEU A 37 -14.23 1.93 -16.16
C LEU A 37 -13.90 0.70 -15.30
N THR A 38 -14.91 0.06 -14.77
CA THR A 38 -14.77 -1.08 -13.88
C THR A 38 -15.77 -2.18 -14.20
N ASN A 39 -15.47 -3.40 -13.76
CA ASN A 39 -16.42 -4.50 -13.86
C ASN A 39 -17.38 -4.56 -12.67
N HIS A 40 -17.07 -3.93 -11.54
CA HIS A 40 -17.93 -3.87 -10.37
C HIS A 40 -17.65 -2.63 -9.54
N HIS A 41 -18.74 -2.04 -9.02
CA HIS A 41 -18.68 -0.90 -8.10
C HIS A 41 -19.91 -0.93 -7.19
N ASP A 42 -19.66 -1.07 -5.90
CA ASP A 42 -20.67 -0.96 -4.86
C ASP A 42 -20.51 0.38 -4.13
N SER A 43 -21.43 1.31 -4.35
CA SER A 43 -21.39 2.65 -3.76
C SER A 43 -21.46 2.66 -2.23
N THR A 44 -21.86 1.54 -1.60
CA THR A 44 -21.89 1.39 -0.14
C THR A 44 -20.57 0.82 0.42
N HIS A 45 -19.72 0.28 -0.45
CA HIS A 45 -18.44 -0.33 -0.07
C HIS A 45 -17.30 0.07 -1.02
N CYS A 46 -17.04 1.37 -1.12
CA CYS A 46 -16.00 1.96 -1.97
C CYS A 46 -15.39 3.19 -1.32
N PHE A 47 -14.35 3.74 -1.93
CA PHE A 47 -13.82 5.04 -1.53
C PHE A 47 -14.78 6.16 -1.93
N LYS A 48 -14.92 7.17 -1.05
CA LYS A 48 -15.85 8.29 -1.20
C LYS A 48 -15.75 8.95 -2.59
N GLU A 49 -14.54 9.14 -3.08
CA GLU A 49 -14.24 9.84 -4.34
C GLU A 49 -14.80 9.14 -5.58
N THR A 50 -15.11 7.84 -5.47
CA THR A 50 -15.76 7.05 -6.55
C THR A 50 -17.29 7.01 -6.43
N ALA A 51 -17.86 7.46 -5.28
CA ALA A 51 -19.29 7.45 -5.00
C ALA A 51 -19.92 8.84 -5.01
N ASP A 52 -19.18 9.91 -4.69
CA ASP A 52 -19.69 11.26 -4.47
C ASP A 52 -19.78 12.14 -5.74
N GLY A 53 -19.52 11.55 -6.91
CA GLY A 53 -19.51 12.26 -8.20
C GLY A 53 -18.19 12.98 -8.50
N THR A 54 -17.15 12.79 -7.69
CA THR A 54 -15.79 13.32 -7.97
C THR A 54 -15.27 12.84 -9.33
N PHE A 55 -15.57 11.60 -9.69
CA PHE A 55 -15.22 10.99 -10.97
C PHE A 55 -16.44 10.36 -11.65
N PRO A 56 -16.54 10.43 -12.99
CA PRO A 56 -17.42 9.53 -13.76
C PRO A 56 -16.94 8.09 -13.60
N VAL A 57 -17.84 7.19 -13.16
CA VAL A 57 -17.58 5.75 -13.01
C VAL A 57 -18.53 4.99 -13.92
N HIS A 58 -17.98 4.24 -14.89
CA HIS A 58 -18.72 3.38 -15.79
C HIS A 58 -18.57 1.92 -15.34
N VAL A 59 -19.68 1.25 -15.09
CA VAL A 59 -19.67 -0.18 -14.69
C VAL A 59 -20.09 -1.03 -15.88
N VAL A 60 -19.25 -1.97 -16.30
CA VAL A 60 -19.53 -2.84 -17.45
C VAL A 60 -19.14 -4.29 -17.16
N GLY A 61 -20.01 -5.23 -17.56
CA GLY A 61 -19.73 -6.65 -17.41
C GLY A 61 -19.92 -7.19 -15.99
N ASP A 62 -20.66 -6.52 -15.13
CA ASP A 62 -20.92 -6.99 -13.76
C ASP A 62 -21.76 -8.29 -13.73
N TRP A 63 -22.55 -8.53 -14.79
CA TRP A 63 -23.31 -9.76 -15.01
C TRP A 63 -22.42 -10.99 -15.31
N LEU A 64 -21.16 -10.81 -15.68
CA LEU A 64 -20.20 -11.89 -15.88
C LEU A 64 -19.79 -12.50 -14.54
N PRO A 65 -19.71 -13.84 -14.44
CA PRO A 65 -19.39 -14.50 -13.19
C PRO A 65 -17.99 -14.14 -12.68
N ARG A 66 -17.85 -14.00 -11.36
CA ARG A 66 -16.56 -13.81 -10.69
C ARG A 66 -15.76 -15.12 -10.52
N GLY A 67 -16.43 -16.26 -10.60
CA GLY A 67 -15.85 -17.59 -10.53
C GLY A 67 -16.86 -18.63 -10.99
N LEU A 68 -16.37 -19.80 -11.42
CA LEU A 68 -17.19 -20.94 -11.83
C LEU A 68 -16.92 -22.09 -10.85
N PHE A 69 -18.00 -22.69 -10.30
CA PHE A 69 -17.94 -23.82 -9.36
C PHE A 69 -17.02 -23.57 -8.15
N GLY A 70 -16.95 -22.35 -7.63
CA GLY A 70 -16.03 -21.97 -6.55
C GLY A 70 -14.54 -22.01 -6.95
N ARG A 71 -14.25 -22.02 -8.25
CA ARG A 71 -12.91 -22.11 -8.86
C ARG A 71 -12.81 -21.19 -10.07
N PHE A 72 -11.71 -21.23 -10.78
CA PHE A 72 -11.45 -20.51 -12.05
C PHE A 72 -11.57 -18.98 -11.97
N TYR A 73 -11.34 -18.40 -10.79
CA TYR A 73 -11.44 -16.95 -10.56
C TYR A 73 -10.55 -16.13 -11.52
N ALA A 74 -9.32 -16.60 -11.80
CA ALA A 74 -8.41 -15.90 -12.69
C ALA A 74 -8.94 -15.80 -14.14
N ILE A 75 -9.48 -16.90 -14.69
CA ILE A 75 -10.09 -16.89 -16.04
C ILE A 75 -11.30 -15.96 -16.06
N CYS A 76 -12.17 -16.02 -15.05
CA CYS A 76 -13.33 -15.14 -14.98
C CYS A 76 -12.90 -13.66 -14.90
N ALA A 77 -11.90 -13.33 -14.11
CA ALA A 77 -11.34 -11.99 -14.02
C ALA A 77 -10.74 -11.53 -15.37
N TYR A 78 -10.03 -12.40 -16.07
CA TYR A 78 -9.50 -12.12 -17.41
C TYR A 78 -10.62 -11.84 -18.42
N LEU A 79 -11.68 -12.66 -18.44
CA LEU A 79 -12.83 -12.47 -19.33
C LEU A 79 -13.56 -11.16 -19.04
N ARG A 80 -13.73 -10.81 -17.76
CA ARG A 80 -14.35 -9.54 -17.35
C ARG A 80 -13.52 -8.34 -17.82
N MET A 81 -12.21 -8.37 -17.64
CA MET A 81 -11.31 -7.31 -18.08
C MET A 81 -11.22 -7.20 -19.61
N LEU A 82 -11.26 -8.32 -20.34
CA LEU A 82 -11.37 -8.31 -21.81
C LEU A 82 -12.67 -7.66 -22.27
N TYR A 83 -13.78 -7.99 -21.64
CA TYR A 83 -15.07 -7.38 -21.94
C TYR A 83 -15.06 -5.86 -21.72
N ALA A 84 -14.50 -5.40 -20.59
CA ALA A 84 -14.34 -3.98 -20.30
C ALA A 84 -13.41 -3.28 -21.33
N ALA A 85 -12.32 -3.91 -21.75
CA ALA A 85 -11.44 -3.39 -22.77
C ALA A 85 -12.10 -3.30 -24.14
N ILE A 86 -12.91 -4.29 -24.52
CA ILE A 86 -13.72 -4.26 -25.77
C ILE A 86 -14.70 -3.10 -25.71
N TYR A 87 -15.41 -2.92 -24.58
CA TYR A 87 -16.31 -1.79 -24.41
C TYR A 87 -15.59 -0.45 -24.55
N ALA A 88 -14.46 -0.26 -23.85
CA ALA A 88 -13.65 0.96 -23.93
C ALA A 88 -13.17 1.25 -25.36
N SER A 89 -12.83 0.20 -26.12
CA SER A 89 -12.22 0.33 -27.44
C SER A 89 -13.22 0.61 -28.56
N PHE A 90 -14.44 0.04 -28.48
CA PHE A 90 -15.36 0.01 -29.61
C PHE A 90 -16.77 0.56 -29.31
N PHE A 91 -17.18 0.60 -28.04
CA PHE A 91 -18.53 1.00 -27.65
C PHE A 91 -18.60 2.29 -26.85
N MET A 92 -17.47 2.77 -26.35
CA MET A 92 -17.41 4.06 -25.65
C MET A 92 -17.71 5.21 -26.60
N PRO A 93 -18.61 6.17 -26.23
CA PRO A 93 -18.95 7.30 -27.11
C PRO A 93 -17.70 8.08 -27.56
N GLN A 94 -17.68 8.57 -28.81
CA GLN A 94 -16.53 9.32 -29.35
C GLN A 94 -16.13 10.53 -28.50
N ARG A 95 -17.11 11.22 -27.89
CA ARG A 95 -16.87 12.34 -26.98
C ARG A 95 -16.12 11.95 -25.70
N GLU A 96 -16.13 10.66 -25.36
CA GLU A 96 -15.47 10.07 -24.19
C GLU A 96 -14.15 9.36 -24.55
N GLN A 97 -13.75 9.39 -25.84
CA GLN A 97 -12.46 8.82 -26.25
C GLN A 97 -11.32 9.42 -25.46
N VAL A 98 -10.41 8.57 -25.03
CA VAL A 98 -9.32 8.90 -24.10
C VAL A 98 -7.97 8.87 -24.80
N ASP A 99 -7.04 9.66 -24.29
CA ASP A 99 -5.68 9.74 -24.79
C ASP A 99 -4.78 8.67 -24.13
N VAL A 100 -5.07 8.35 -22.86
CA VAL A 100 -4.33 7.36 -22.07
C VAL A 100 -5.31 6.44 -21.33
N VAL A 101 -5.05 5.14 -21.36
CA VAL A 101 -5.68 4.17 -20.48
C VAL A 101 -4.65 3.72 -19.45
N VAL A 102 -4.97 3.90 -18.18
CA VAL A 102 -4.22 3.34 -17.06
C VAL A 102 -4.92 2.07 -16.60
N CYS A 103 -4.28 0.94 -16.74
CA CYS A 103 -4.81 -0.34 -16.26
C CYS A 103 -3.85 -0.97 -15.25
N ASP A 104 -4.40 -1.76 -14.34
CA ASP A 104 -3.64 -2.41 -13.28
C ASP A 104 -4.15 -3.83 -13.00
N LEU A 105 -3.45 -4.57 -12.15
CA LEU A 105 -3.74 -5.94 -11.73
C LEU A 105 -3.79 -6.96 -12.89
N ILE A 106 -4.53 -6.70 -13.97
CA ILE A 106 -4.80 -7.68 -15.04
C ILE A 106 -4.41 -7.08 -16.39
N SER A 107 -3.35 -7.60 -17.00
CA SER A 107 -2.76 -7.07 -18.23
C SER A 107 -3.41 -7.58 -19.53
N VAL A 108 -4.26 -8.61 -19.46
CA VAL A 108 -4.87 -9.23 -20.66
C VAL A 108 -5.73 -8.27 -21.49
N CYS A 109 -6.17 -7.16 -20.92
CA CYS A 109 -6.90 -6.08 -21.59
C CYS A 109 -6.02 -5.28 -22.58
N ILE A 110 -4.70 -5.23 -22.39
CA ILE A 110 -3.77 -4.36 -23.13
C ILE A 110 -3.81 -4.58 -24.64
N PRO A 111 -3.75 -5.84 -25.17
CA PRO A 111 -3.85 -6.05 -26.61
C PRO A 111 -5.10 -5.45 -27.23
N VAL A 112 -6.26 -5.60 -26.58
CA VAL A 112 -7.53 -5.06 -27.08
C VAL A 112 -7.51 -3.54 -27.13
N LEU A 113 -7.00 -2.89 -26.10
CA LEU A 113 -6.85 -1.43 -26.05
C LEU A 113 -5.93 -0.90 -27.16
N ARG A 114 -4.88 -1.63 -27.49
CA ARG A 114 -3.97 -1.26 -28.59
C ARG A 114 -4.58 -1.41 -29.99
N PHE A 115 -5.56 -2.28 -30.14
CA PHE A 115 -6.34 -2.42 -31.39
C PHE A 115 -7.51 -1.44 -31.48
N ALA A 116 -7.76 -0.63 -30.47
CA ALA A 116 -8.79 0.40 -30.50
C ALA A 116 -8.57 1.37 -31.67
N PRO A 117 -9.60 1.82 -32.39
CA PRO A 117 -9.49 2.73 -33.55
C PRO A 117 -8.72 4.02 -33.24
N HIS A 118 -8.90 4.57 -32.04
CA HIS A 118 -8.26 5.81 -31.57
C HIS A 118 -6.89 5.60 -30.93
N ARG A 119 -6.45 4.33 -30.76
CA ARG A 119 -5.12 3.91 -30.28
C ARG A 119 -4.63 4.69 -29.05
N PRO A 120 -5.33 4.62 -27.90
CA PRO A 120 -4.88 5.29 -26.69
C PRO A 120 -3.51 4.75 -26.27
N LYS A 121 -2.74 5.58 -25.57
CA LYS A 121 -1.53 5.11 -24.89
C LYS A 121 -1.92 4.25 -23.69
N VAL A 122 -1.23 3.14 -23.49
CA VAL A 122 -1.54 2.21 -22.39
C VAL A 122 -0.42 2.23 -21.37
N LEU A 123 -0.75 2.64 -20.16
CA LEU A 123 0.08 2.56 -18.96
C LEU A 123 -0.40 1.41 -18.10
N PHE A 124 0.50 0.46 -17.77
CA PHE A 124 0.19 -0.64 -16.87
C PHE A 124 0.89 -0.45 -15.52
N TYR A 125 0.11 -0.47 -14.43
CA TYR A 125 0.66 -0.44 -13.07
C TYR A 125 0.68 -1.85 -12.48
N CYS A 126 1.88 -2.42 -12.33
CA CYS A 126 2.08 -3.74 -11.73
C CYS A 126 2.30 -3.59 -10.22
N HIS A 127 1.27 -3.84 -9.43
CA HIS A 127 1.37 -3.85 -7.96
C HIS A 127 2.31 -4.96 -7.48
N PHE A 128 2.18 -6.15 -8.08
CA PHE A 128 3.05 -7.30 -7.91
C PHE A 128 2.71 -8.33 -9.02
N PRO A 129 3.65 -9.17 -9.50
CA PRO A 129 3.35 -10.22 -10.47
C PRO A 129 2.27 -11.19 -9.98
N ASP A 130 1.13 -11.31 -10.71
CA ASP A 130 0.00 -12.15 -10.31
C ASP A 130 0.39 -13.62 -10.18
N GLN A 131 1.29 -14.08 -11.04
CA GLN A 131 1.78 -15.45 -10.98
C GLN A 131 2.49 -15.83 -9.66
N LEU A 132 2.92 -14.86 -8.84
CA LEU A 132 3.53 -15.08 -7.54
C LEU A 132 2.52 -15.00 -6.39
N LEU A 133 1.33 -14.42 -6.61
CA LEU A 133 0.28 -14.28 -5.61
C LEU A 133 -0.53 -15.57 -5.41
N SER A 134 -0.47 -16.51 -6.36
CA SER A 134 -1.21 -17.77 -6.27
C SER A 134 -0.31 -18.92 -5.79
N SER A 135 -0.78 -19.72 -4.82
CA SER A 135 -0.08 -20.96 -4.43
C SER A 135 0.04 -21.92 -5.62
N ARG A 136 1.21 -22.53 -5.81
CA ARG A 136 1.49 -23.48 -6.91
C ARG A 136 1.32 -24.93 -6.51
N GLU A 137 0.54 -25.22 -5.49
CA GLU A 137 0.33 -26.57 -4.98
C GLU A 137 -0.56 -27.39 -5.94
N GLY A 138 -0.07 -28.57 -6.33
CA GLY A 138 -0.76 -29.51 -7.21
C GLY A 138 -0.50 -29.34 -8.70
N LEU A 139 -0.34 -30.47 -9.42
CA LEU A 139 -0.05 -30.52 -10.86
C LEU A 139 -1.14 -29.87 -11.72
N LEU A 140 -2.42 -30.12 -11.40
CA LEU A 140 -3.55 -29.54 -12.13
C LEU A 140 -3.56 -28.01 -12.04
N LYS A 141 -3.24 -27.44 -10.87
CA LYS A 141 -3.16 -26.01 -10.69
C LYS A 141 -1.98 -25.39 -11.45
N ARG A 142 -0.85 -26.11 -11.50
CA ARG A 142 0.31 -25.68 -12.31
C ARG A 142 -0.02 -25.64 -13.79
N LEU A 143 -0.67 -26.71 -14.33
CA LEU A 143 -1.10 -26.75 -15.74
C LEU A 143 -2.12 -25.64 -16.07
N TYR A 144 -3.08 -25.41 -15.18
CA TYR A 144 -4.05 -24.33 -15.31
C TYR A 144 -3.39 -22.93 -15.36
N ARG A 145 -2.35 -22.71 -14.53
CA ARG A 145 -1.66 -21.41 -14.44
C ARG A 145 -0.68 -21.16 -15.60
N LEU A 146 -0.18 -22.19 -16.28
CA LEU A 146 0.79 -22.01 -17.37
C LEU A 146 0.32 -21.02 -18.46
N PRO A 147 -0.86 -21.19 -19.08
CA PRO A 147 -1.33 -20.27 -20.11
C PRO A 147 -1.63 -18.87 -19.53
N ILE A 148 -2.11 -18.78 -18.30
CA ILE A 148 -2.40 -17.50 -17.63
C ILE A 148 -1.10 -16.73 -17.40
N ASN A 149 -0.07 -17.36 -16.85
CA ASN A 149 1.24 -16.76 -16.62
C ASN A 149 1.92 -16.33 -17.91
N TRP A 150 1.78 -17.15 -18.96
CA TRP A 150 2.29 -16.80 -20.29
C TRP A 150 1.57 -15.57 -20.86
N LEU A 151 0.24 -15.52 -20.75
CA LEU A 151 -0.56 -14.35 -21.16
C LEU A 151 -0.17 -13.10 -20.36
N GLU A 152 -0.03 -13.20 -19.03
CA GLU A 152 0.39 -12.10 -18.18
C GLU A 152 1.71 -11.50 -18.68
N GLU A 153 2.75 -12.32 -18.86
CA GLU A 153 4.06 -11.86 -19.34
C GLU A 153 3.96 -11.17 -20.71
N HIS A 154 3.30 -11.82 -21.69
CA HIS A 154 3.23 -11.29 -23.05
C HIS A 154 2.41 -10.00 -23.15
N THR A 155 1.28 -9.93 -22.44
CA THR A 155 0.39 -8.76 -22.51
C THR A 155 0.96 -7.55 -21.79
N ILE A 156 1.71 -7.73 -20.70
CA ILE A 156 2.45 -6.64 -20.05
C ILE A 156 3.45 -6.01 -21.01
N GLY A 157 4.15 -6.81 -21.80
CA GLY A 157 5.15 -6.32 -22.78
C GLY A 157 4.56 -5.45 -23.89
N LEU A 158 3.24 -5.42 -24.06
CA LEU A 158 2.54 -4.58 -25.04
C LEU A 158 2.13 -3.21 -24.49
N ALA A 159 2.33 -2.93 -23.22
CA ALA A 159 2.08 -1.60 -22.65
C ALA A 159 3.08 -0.57 -23.19
N ASP A 160 2.63 0.68 -23.41
CA ASP A 160 3.53 1.78 -23.77
C ASP A 160 4.42 2.18 -22.58
N LYS A 161 3.94 1.98 -21.35
CA LYS A 161 4.68 2.22 -20.11
C LYS A 161 4.25 1.24 -19.03
N VAL A 162 5.22 0.73 -18.27
CA VAL A 162 4.97 -0.13 -17.09
C VAL A 162 5.50 0.59 -15.86
N LEU A 163 4.70 0.62 -14.80
CA LEU A 163 5.06 1.16 -13.50
C LEU A 163 4.99 0.07 -12.43
N VAL A 164 5.80 0.22 -11.40
CA VAL A 164 5.78 -0.62 -10.19
C VAL A 164 5.84 0.25 -8.93
N ASN A 165 5.39 -0.30 -7.80
CA ASN A 165 5.28 0.43 -6.54
C ASN A 165 6.61 0.60 -5.77
N SER A 166 7.68 -0.11 -6.14
CA SER A 166 8.96 -0.08 -5.42
C SER A 166 10.11 -0.66 -6.27
N LYS A 167 11.34 -0.37 -5.89
CA LYS A 167 12.53 -1.03 -6.48
C LYS A 167 12.58 -2.52 -6.12
N PHE A 168 12.03 -2.89 -4.96
CA PHE A 168 11.86 -4.30 -4.63
C PHE A 168 10.96 -4.98 -5.65
N THR A 169 9.77 -4.43 -5.92
CA THR A 169 8.86 -4.98 -6.93
C THR A 169 9.46 -4.91 -8.34
N LEU A 170 10.27 -3.89 -8.66
CA LEU A 170 11.01 -3.83 -9.93
C LEU A 170 11.92 -5.06 -10.10
N ARG A 171 12.71 -5.40 -9.08
CA ARG A 171 13.58 -6.60 -9.13
C ARG A 171 12.76 -7.87 -9.26
N VAL A 172 11.70 -8.03 -8.46
CA VAL A 172 10.79 -9.16 -8.54
C VAL A 172 10.16 -9.27 -9.93
N PHE A 173 9.76 -8.15 -10.53
CA PHE A 173 9.23 -8.09 -11.89
C PHE A 173 10.25 -8.61 -12.92
N GLN A 174 11.48 -8.13 -12.88
CA GLN A 174 12.56 -8.54 -13.79
C GLN A 174 12.92 -10.03 -13.63
N ASP A 175 12.97 -10.53 -12.39
CA ASP A 175 13.23 -11.94 -12.08
C ASP A 175 12.10 -12.87 -12.53
N THR A 176 10.87 -12.35 -12.54
CA THR A 176 9.67 -13.10 -12.90
C THR A 176 9.43 -13.12 -14.40
N PHE A 177 9.50 -11.97 -15.06
CA PHE A 177 9.20 -11.76 -16.47
C PHE A 177 10.49 -11.65 -17.30
N ARG A 178 11.26 -12.71 -17.34
CA ARG A 178 12.62 -12.74 -17.94
C ARG A 178 12.63 -12.55 -19.45
N ARG A 179 11.51 -12.74 -20.14
CA ARG A 179 11.38 -12.58 -21.59
C ARG A 179 11.07 -11.13 -22.00
N LEU A 180 10.70 -10.29 -21.04
CA LEU A 180 10.42 -8.90 -21.31
C LEU A 180 11.71 -8.07 -21.32
N SER A 181 11.89 -7.27 -22.37
CA SER A 181 12.92 -6.23 -22.42
C SER A 181 12.49 -4.94 -21.71
N THR A 182 11.22 -4.82 -21.36
CA THR A 182 10.66 -3.64 -20.69
C THR A 182 11.15 -3.54 -19.26
N VAL A 183 11.77 -2.43 -18.92
CA VAL A 183 12.15 -2.09 -17.55
C VAL A 183 11.08 -1.14 -16.97
N PRO A 184 10.34 -1.55 -15.94
CA PRO A 184 9.35 -0.67 -15.31
C PRO A 184 9.99 0.54 -14.64
N ASP A 185 9.27 1.67 -14.63
CA ASP A 185 9.60 2.81 -13.77
C ASP A 185 8.98 2.64 -12.38
N VAL A 186 9.65 3.16 -11.36
CA VAL A 186 9.12 3.15 -10.02
C VAL A 186 8.25 4.40 -9.80
N LEU A 187 7.00 4.16 -9.40
CA LEU A 187 6.08 5.18 -8.90
C LEU A 187 5.65 4.75 -7.49
N TYR A 188 6.27 5.34 -6.47
CA TYR A 188 5.95 5.04 -5.08
C TYR A 188 4.52 5.45 -4.74
N PRO A 189 3.74 4.60 -4.02
CA PRO A 189 2.46 5.01 -3.45
C PRO A 189 2.61 6.24 -2.55
N SER A 190 1.61 7.09 -2.54
CA SER A 190 1.58 8.29 -1.71
C SER A 190 0.99 8.02 -0.32
N LEU A 191 1.39 8.83 0.65
CA LEU A 191 0.72 8.91 1.93
C LEU A 191 -0.23 10.12 1.94
N HIS A 192 -1.49 9.90 2.31
CA HIS A 192 -2.45 10.95 2.55
C HIS A 192 -2.16 11.65 3.88
N THR A 193 -1.37 12.71 3.83
CA THR A 193 -0.92 13.42 5.03
C THR A 193 -2.00 14.26 5.68
N GLN A 194 -2.98 14.74 4.90
CA GLN A 194 -4.05 15.64 5.39
C GLN A 194 -4.82 15.09 6.59
N TYR A 195 -5.04 13.78 6.62
CA TYR A 195 -5.72 13.15 7.74
C TYR A 195 -4.90 13.23 9.04
N PHE A 196 -3.59 12.96 8.95
CA PHE A 196 -2.67 13.09 10.09
C PHE A 196 -2.57 14.53 10.57
N ASP A 197 -2.51 15.51 9.66
CA ASP A 197 -2.48 16.94 10.00
C ASP A 197 -3.75 17.38 10.72
N GLN A 198 -4.92 16.91 10.26
CA GLN A 198 -6.20 17.21 10.93
C GLN A 198 -6.27 16.59 12.32
N MET A 199 -5.78 15.37 12.47
CA MET A 199 -5.75 14.68 13.77
C MET A 199 -4.75 15.34 14.72
N GLN A 200 -3.58 15.73 14.25
CA GLN A 200 -2.61 16.47 15.06
C GLN A 200 -3.23 17.77 15.58
N LYS A 201 -3.87 18.55 14.72
CA LYS A 201 -4.57 19.79 15.14
C LYS A 201 -5.66 19.52 16.17
N LYS A 202 -6.44 18.43 16.01
CA LYS A 202 -7.45 18.04 17.00
C LYS A 202 -6.84 17.69 18.36
N LEU A 203 -5.71 16.94 18.36
CA LEU A 203 -4.99 16.58 19.58
C LEU A 203 -4.41 17.82 20.27
N GLU A 204 -3.83 18.76 19.51
CA GLU A 204 -3.30 20.02 20.04
C GLU A 204 -4.41 20.91 20.64
N GLN A 205 -5.58 20.98 19.99
CA GLN A 205 -6.74 21.76 20.48
C GLN A 205 -7.43 21.14 21.70
N ARG A 206 -7.32 19.82 21.88
CA ARG A 206 -7.86 19.06 23.00
C ARG A 206 -6.71 18.51 23.83
N SER A 207 -5.96 19.40 24.50
CA SER A 207 -4.84 19.01 25.37
C SER A 207 -5.23 17.92 26.39
N ALA A 208 -6.50 17.90 26.83
CA ALA A 208 -7.04 16.85 27.68
C ALA A 208 -6.95 15.42 27.05
N LEU A 209 -6.94 15.30 25.72
CA LEU A 209 -6.76 13.99 25.07
C LEU A 209 -5.31 13.46 25.15
N LEU A 210 -4.35 14.35 25.37
CA LEU A 210 -2.95 13.96 25.61
C LEU A 210 -2.72 13.48 27.04
N ASP A 211 -3.61 13.88 27.96
CA ASP A 211 -3.62 13.47 29.36
C ASP A 211 -4.41 12.15 29.59
N GLU A 212 -5.02 11.59 28.53
CA GLU A 212 -5.70 10.32 28.58
C GLU A 212 -4.80 9.19 28.03
N PRO A 213 -4.74 8.02 28.72
CA PRO A 213 -4.01 6.88 28.18
C PRO A 213 -4.61 6.42 26.84
N VAL A 214 -3.76 6.06 25.89
CA VAL A 214 -4.20 5.54 24.57
C VAL A 214 -4.95 4.22 24.67
N HIS A 215 -4.80 3.54 25.80
CA HIS A 215 -5.51 2.31 26.16
C HIS A 215 -5.48 2.15 27.69
N PRO A 216 -6.54 1.62 28.35
CA PRO A 216 -6.62 1.50 29.82
C PRO A 216 -5.46 0.71 30.46
N ARG A 217 -4.85 -0.23 29.71
CA ARG A 217 -3.69 -1.01 30.17
C ARG A 217 -2.34 -0.35 29.91
N VAL A 218 -2.30 0.87 29.35
CA VAL A 218 -1.07 1.60 29.02
C VAL A 218 -0.96 2.82 29.91
N PRO A 219 -0.05 2.85 30.88
CA PRO A 219 0.17 4.02 31.73
C PRO A 219 0.58 5.26 30.93
N LEU A 220 0.24 6.45 31.39
CA LEU A 220 0.62 7.72 30.73
C LEU A 220 2.14 7.90 30.56
N ASN A 221 2.92 7.41 31.50
CA ASN A 221 4.40 7.47 31.43
C ASN A 221 5.03 6.26 30.74
N ALA A 222 4.24 5.44 30.03
CA ALA A 222 4.78 4.29 29.34
C ALA A 222 5.63 4.67 28.15
N PHE A 223 6.68 3.88 27.91
CA PHE A 223 7.42 3.92 26.65
C PHE A 223 6.78 2.92 25.67
N ILE A 224 6.19 3.45 24.60
CA ILE A 224 5.35 2.67 23.69
C ILE A 224 6.12 2.30 22.44
N TYR A 225 6.28 1.00 22.20
CA TYR A 225 6.59 0.40 20.92
C TYR A 225 5.27 0.02 20.24
N LEU A 226 5.13 0.37 18.97
CA LEU A 226 3.89 0.15 18.23
C LEU A 226 4.15 -0.73 17.00
N ASP A 227 3.40 -1.80 16.83
CA ASP A 227 3.36 -2.62 15.62
C ASP A 227 1.95 -2.53 15.01
N ILE A 228 1.85 -2.02 13.77
CA ILE A 228 0.58 -1.89 13.06
C ILE A 228 0.62 -2.78 11.82
N ASN A 229 -0.06 -3.92 11.89
CA ASN A 229 -0.21 -4.87 10.79
C ASN A 229 -1.47 -5.73 10.98
N ARG A 230 -2.04 -6.26 9.88
CA ARG A 230 -3.13 -7.24 9.96
C ARG A 230 -2.67 -8.48 10.71
N TYR A 231 -3.58 -9.15 11.43
CA TYR A 231 -3.27 -10.40 12.13
C TYR A 231 -3.11 -11.58 11.16
N GLU A 232 -2.05 -11.54 10.38
CA GLU A 232 -1.63 -12.57 9.42
C GLU A 232 -0.23 -13.07 9.79
N ARG A 233 0.00 -14.38 9.71
CA ARG A 233 1.30 -14.99 10.09
C ARG A 233 2.48 -14.39 9.32
N LYS A 234 2.26 -14.03 8.05
CA LYS A 234 3.29 -13.37 7.23
C LYS A 234 3.75 -12.01 7.75
N LYS A 235 2.98 -11.37 8.68
CA LYS A 235 3.35 -10.09 9.30
C LYS A 235 4.33 -10.26 10.45
N ASN A 236 4.57 -11.49 10.91
CA ASN A 236 5.65 -11.87 11.84
C ASN A 236 5.66 -11.09 13.16
N HIS A 237 4.49 -10.82 13.74
CA HIS A 237 4.35 -10.12 15.03
C HIS A 237 5.12 -10.82 16.17
N ALA A 238 5.33 -12.14 16.06
CA ALA A 238 6.11 -12.90 17.02
C ALA A 238 7.54 -12.35 17.20
N LEU A 239 8.15 -11.82 16.14
CA LEU A 239 9.47 -11.18 16.23
C LEU A 239 9.45 -9.97 17.17
N ALA A 240 8.38 -9.16 17.16
CA ALA A 240 8.25 -8.02 18.08
C ALA A 240 8.11 -8.49 19.54
N LEU A 241 7.37 -9.58 19.79
CA LEU A 241 7.21 -10.19 21.13
C LEU A 241 8.54 -10.72 21.66
N HIS A 242 9.26 -11.52 20.87
CA HIS A 242 10.59 -12.03 21.25
C HIS A 242 11.60 -10.91 21.50
N SER A 243 11.56 -9.86 20.65
CA SER A 243 12.42 -8.69 20.80
C SER A 243 12.12 -7.91 22.08
N LEU A 244 10.84 -7.77 22.43
CA LEU A 244 10.44 -7.15 23.71
C LEU A 244 10.90 -7.99 24.90
N ARG A 245 10.81 -9.32 24.83
CA ARG A 245 11.29 -10.22 25.88
C ARG A 245 12.82 -10.02 26.08
N LEU A 246 13.57 -10.01 25.00
CA LEU A 246 15.02 -9.77 25.06
C LEU A 246 15.35 -8.38 25.61
N LEU A 247 14.58 -7.36 25.23
CA LEU A 247 14.72 -6.00 25.77
C LEU A 247 14.56 -5.98 27.29
N GLY A 248 13.65 -6.81 27.84
CA GLY A 248 13.49 -6.97 29.29
C GLY A 248 14.73 -7.50 29.99
N ASP A 249 15.54 -8.34 29.31
CA ASP A 249 16.80 -8.85 29.85
C ASP A 249 17.94 -7.80 29.73
N MET A 250 17.79 -6.82 28.82
CA MET A 250 18.78 -5.76 28.59
C MET A 250 18.56 -4.52 29.45
N LEU A 251 17.36 -4.31 29.99
CA LEU A 251 16.98 -3.13 30.77
C LEU A 251 16.90 -3.44 32.27
N PRO A 252 17.18 -2.44 33.14
CA PRO A 252 16.81 -2.53 34.56
C PRO A 252 15.29 -2.79 34.70
N THR A 253 14.90 -3.54 35.71
CA THR A 253 13.49 -3.87 35.95
C THR A 253 12.59 -2.63 36.05
N THR A 254 13.09 -1.55 36.65
CA THR A 254 12.37 -0.27 36.77
C THR A 254 12.07 0.37 35.40
N ASP A 255 13.01 0.29 34.48
CA ASP A 255 12.89 0.83 33.12
C ASP A 255 11.98 -0.07 32.28
N PHE A 256 12.17 -1.39 32.37
CA PHE A 256 11.33 -2.34 31.63
C PHE A 256 9.87 -2.25 32.04
N LYS A 257 9.56 -2.03 33.33
CA LYS A 257 8.17 -1.80 33.80
C LYS A 257 7.45 -0.69 33.07
N ARG A 258 8.13 0.25 32.47
CA ARG A 258 7.55 1.33 31.65
C ARG A 258 7.33 0.95 30.22
N CYS A 259 7.99 -0.09 29.69
CA CYS A 259 7.88 -0.49 28.30
C CYS A 259 6.50 -1.16 28.03
N ARG A 260 5.88 -0.75 26.92
CA ARG A 260 4.66 -1.36 26.38
C ARG A 260 4.84 -1.62 24.89
N LEU A 261 4.42 -2.79 24.45
CA LEU A 261 4.25 -3.11 23.05
C LEU A 261 2.75 -3.17 22.74
N ILE A 262 2.32 -2.34 21.80
CA ILE A 262 0.96 -2.38 21.27
C ILE A 262 1.04 -3.01 19.88
N ILE A 263 0.37 -4.13 19.69
CA ILE A 263 0.16 -4.76 18.38
C ILE A 263 -1.27 -4.43 17.97
N ALA A 264 -1.43 -3.67 16.89
CA ALA A 264 -2.73 -3.18 16.44
C ALA A 264 -2.92 -3.48 14.95
N GLY A 265 -4.13 -3.88 14.55
CA GLY A 265 -4.35 -4.08 13.13
C GLY A 265 -5.64 -4.77 12.75
N GLY A 266 -5.83 -4.91 11.45
CA GLY A 266 -7.03 -5.50 10.87
C GLY A 266 -7.26 -6.92 11.34
N TYR A 267 -8.48 -7.18 11.80
CA TYR A 267 -8.96 -8.47 12.28
C TYR A 267 -10.38 -8.72 11.74
N ASP A 268 -10.54 -9.75 10.93
CA ASP A 268 -11.84 -10.20 10.43
C ASP A 268 -12.18 -11.57 11.06
N THR A 269 -13.28 -11.65 11.79
CA THR A 269 -13.77 -12.89 12.42
C THR A 269 -14.12 -13.97 11.40
N ARG A 270 -14.34 -13.62 10.14
CA ARG A 270 -14.61 -14.57 9.04
C ARG A 270 -13.31 -15.12 8.43
N CYS A 271 -12.17 -14.50 8.71
CA CYS A 271 -10.86 -14.97 8.28
C CYS A 271 -10.24 -15.84 9.38
N MET A 272 -10.24 -17.17 9.19
CA MET A 272 -9.71 -18.10 10.18
C MET A 272 -8.25 -17.82 10.53
N GLU A 273 -7.42 -17.43 9.57
CA GLU A 273 -6.03 -17.05 9.86
C GLU A 273 -5.93 -15.89 10.86
N ASN A 274 -6.79 -14.87 10.74
CA ASN A 274 -6.79 -13.75 11.69
C ASN A 274 -7.16 -14.21 13.11
N VAL A 275 -8.18 -15.09 13.21
CA VAL A 275 -8.66 -15.61 14.50
C VAL A 275 -7.59 -16.47 15.17
N GLU A 276 -7.03 -17.43 14.43
CA GLU A 276 -5.99 -18.33 14.93
C GLU A 276 -4.73 -17.57 15.31
N HIS A 277 -4.24 -16.69 14.43
CA HIS A 277 -3.00 -15.95 14.65
C HIS A 277 -3.11 -14.99 15.83
N PHE A 278 -4.26 -14.35 16.03
CA PHE A 278 -4.51 -13.54 17.23
C PHE A 278 -4.43 -14.36 18.52
N ALA A 279 -5.00 -15.56 18.52
CA ALA A 279 -4.94 -16.47 19.66
C ALA A 279 -3.50 -16.96 19.91
N GLU A 280 -2.76 -17.33 18.86
CA GLU A 280 -1.34 -17.70 18.92
C GLU A 280 -0.49 -16.60 19.57
N LEU A 281 -0.70 -15.33 19.19
CA LEU A 281 0.02 -14.20 19.78
C LEU A 281 -0.35 -13.98 21.24
N GLY A 282 -1.59 -14.21 21.63
CA GLY A 282 -2.03 -14.20 23.03
C GLY A 282 -1.28 -15.26 23.85
N GLN A 283 -1.28 -16.51 23.37
CA GLN A 283 -0.56 -17.61 23.99
C GLN A 283 0.95 -17.33 24.08
N LEU A 284 1.57 -16.87 23.01
CA LEU A 284 3.01 -16.51 23.00
C LEU A 284 3.31 -15.40 24.02
N THR A 285 2.41 -14.44 24.18
CA THR A 285 2.55 -13.38 25.19
C THR A 285 2.59 -13.95 26.60
N GLU A 286 1.76 -14.97 26.90
CA GLU A 286 1.75 -15.68 28.19
C GLU A 286 3.02 -16.51 28.39
N GLU A 287 3.43 -17.28 27.39
CA GLU A 287 4.65 -18.09 27.42
C GLU A 287 5.92 -17.24 27.68
N LEU A 288 5.97 -16.05 27.08
CA LEU A 288 7.08 -15.10 27.28
C LEU A 288 6.94 -14.26 28.56
N LYS A 289 5.86 -14.42 29.35
CA LYS A 289 5.57 -13.66 30.57
C LYS A 289 5.51 -12.16 30.33
N LEU A 290 4.84 -11.74 29.24
CA LEU A 290 4.73 -10.34 28.81
C LEU A 290 3.31 -9.76 28.96
N GLN A 291 2.40 -10.41 29.72
CA GLN A 291 1.00 -10.02 29.84
C GLN A 291 0.79 -8.57 30.28
N ASP A 292 1.67 -8.08 31.17
CA ASP A 292 1.63 -6.71 31.66
C ASP A 292 2.28 -5.69 30.70
N HIS A 293 2.96 -6.17 29.68
CA HIS A 293 3.74 -5.36 28.74
C HIS A 293 3.13 -5.29 27.34
N VAL A 294 2.18 -6.17 27.00
CA VAL A 294 1.63 -6.30 25.64
C VAL A 294 0.13 -6.00 25.63
N VAL A 295 -0.26 -5.24 24.62
CA VAL A 295 -1.66 -4.97 24.28
C VAL A 295 -1.92 -5.40 22.84
N LEU A 296 -2.89 -6.29 22.63
CA LEU A 296 -3.36 -6.72 21.31
C LEU A 296 -4.66 -5.98 21.00
N LEU A 297 -4.68 -5.15 19.95
CA LEU A 297 -5.84 -4.34 19.53
C LEU A 297 -6.36 -4.81 18.18
N ARG A 298 -7.65 -5.14 18.11
CA ARG A 298 -8.32 -5.59 16.89
C ARG A 298 -8.99 -4.42 16.19
N SER A 299 -8.68 -4.26 14.91
CA SER A 299 -9.33 -3.30 14.00
C SER A 299 -9.54 -1.91 14.61
N PRO A 300 -8.46 -1.23 15.06
CA PRO A 300 -8.60 0.13 15.56
C PRO A 300 -9.21 1.02 14.47
N THR A 301 -10.03 1.97 14.87
CA THR A 301 -10.52 3.02 13.98
C THR A 301 -9.35 3.87 13.50
N ASP A 302 -9.56 4.64 12.43
CA ASP A 302 -8.51 5.54 11.91
C ASP A 302 -8.10 6.57 12.97
N GLU A 303 -9.04 7.04 13.79
CA GLU A 303 -8.76 7.95 14.90
C GLU A 303 -7.90 7.29 15.98
N GLU A 304 -8.25 6.08 16.41
CA GLU A 304 -7.45 5.30 17.36
C GLU A 304 -6.05 5.01 16.80
N LYS A 305 -5.96 4.60 15.52
CA LYS A 305 -4.68 4.38 14.85
C LYS A 305 -3.79 5.63 14.88
N CYS A 306 -4.34 6.79 14.58
CA CYS A 306 -3.60 8.06 14.66
C CYS A 306 -3.16 8.37 16.09
N ARG A 307 -4.03 8.22 17.09
CA ARG A 307 -3.67 8.41 18.50
C ARG A 307 -2.52 7.49 18.92
N LEU A 308 -2.55 6.23 18.50
CA LEU A 308 -1.46 5.27 18.75
C LEU A 308 -0.15 5.74 18.11
N LEU A 309 -0.19 6.18 16.84
CA LEU A 309 0.98 6.68 16.13
C LEU A 309 1.59 7.91 16.79
N PHE A 310 0.76 8.87 17.21
CA PHE A 310 1.25 10.07 17.91
C PHE A 310 1.78 9.77 19.32
N ALA A 311 1.21 8.82 20.03
CA ALA A 311 1.65 8.42 21.36
C ALA A 311 2.86 7.48 21.35
N ALA A 312 3.11 6.77 20.26
CA ALA A 312 4.24 5.85 20.13
C ALA A 312 5.59 6.57 20.23
N HIS A 313 6.59 5.89 20.78
CA HIS A 313 7.97 6.34 20.80
C HIS A 313 8.80 5.73 19.68
N CYS A 314 8.36 4.58 19.17
CA CYS A 314 8.99 3.85 18.09
C CYS A 314 7.96 2.98 17.37
N LEU A 315 8.04 2.91 16.03
CA LEU A 315 7.28 1.96 15.23
C LEU A 315 8.13 0.72 14.94
N LEU A 316 7.59 -0.47 15.21
CA LEU A 316 8.17 -1.74 14.78
C LEU A 316 7.47 -2.21 13.50
N TYR A 317 8.23 -2.68 12.54
CA TYR A 317 7.69 -3.21 11.29
C TYR A 317 8.38 -4.52 10.92
N THR A 318 7.70 -5.61 11.22
CA THR A 318 8.23 -6.98 11.20
C THR A 318 7.96 -7.79 9.93
N PRO A 319 7.12 -7.36 8.94
CA PRO A 319 6.90 -8.11 7.72
C PRO A 319 8.16 -8.27 6.88
N GLU A 320 8.37 -9.48 6.36
CA GLU A 320 9.44 -9.79 5.42
C GLU A 320 8.94 -9.67 3.97
N ASN A 321 9.79 -9.20 3.07
CA ASN A 321 9.52 -9.07 1.64
C ASN A 321 8.21 -8.30 1.31
N GLU A 322 7.88 -7.33 2.13
CA GLU A 322 6.73 -6.46 1.87
C GLU A 322 6.96 -5.65 0.59
N HIS A 323 5.95 -5.55 -0.26
CA HIS A 323 6.09 -4.93 -1.59
C HIS A 323 6.48 -3.46 -1.50
N PHE A 324 5.91 -2.71 -0.55
CA PHE A 324 6.25 -1.32 -0.28
C PHE A 324 6.25 -1.00 1.22
N GLY A 325 5.14 -1.28 1.93
CA GLY A 325 4.99 -0.98 3.35
C GLY A 325 4.63 0.48 3.60
N ILE A 326 3.34 0.80 3.62
CA ILE A 326 2.85 2.17 3.89
C ILE A 326 3.01 2.56 5.37
N VAL A 327 2.89 1.60 6.29
CA VAL A 327 2.92 1.84 7.75
C VAL A 327 4.25 2.48 8.22
N PRO A 328 5.44 2.09 7.75
CA PRO A 328 6.66 2.85 8.00
C PRO A 328 6.56 4.34 7.64
N LEU A 329 5.89 4.69 6.54
CA LEU A 329 5.69 6.09 6.16
C LEU A 329 4.75 6.82 7.12
N GLU A 330 3.69 6.16 7.60
CA GLU A 330 2.78 6.69 8.60
C GLU A 330 3.51 7.01 9.91
N GLY A 331 4.36 6.08 10.39
CA GLY A 331 5.19 6.29 11.56
C GLY A 331 6.18 7.44 11.38
N MET A 332 6.91 7.47 10.27
CA MET A 332 7.84 8.56 9.95
C MET A 332 7.13 9.90 9.80
N TYR A 333 5.92 9.94 9.21
CA TYR A 333 5.15 11.17 9.11
C TYR A 333 4.75 11.72 10.48
N CYS A 334 4.43 10.86 11.44
CA CYS A 334 4.19 11.20 12.83
C CYS A 334 5.49 11.45 13.64
N SER A 335 6.63 11.65 12.97
CA SER A 335 7.95 11.87 13.59
C SER A 335 8.38 10.72 14.52
N LYS A 336 8.07 9.46 14.14
CA LYS A 336 8.49 8.28 14.91
C LYS A 336 9.61 7.55 14.18
N PRO A 337 10.72 7.20 14.88
CA PRO A 337 11.72 6.32 14.32
C PRO A 337 11.12 4.94 14.04
N VAL A 338 11.57 4.31 12.95
CA VAL A 338 11.07 3.01 12.53
C VAL A 338 12.13 1.95 12.70
N VAL A 339 11.81 0.84 13.37
CA VAL A 339 12.64 -0.37 13.37
C VAL A 339 11.98 -1.37 12.44
N ALA A 340 12.60 -1.63 11.31
CA ALA A 340 12.04 -2.49 10.27
C ALA A 340 13.00 -3.61 9.86
N LEU A 341 12.47 -4.68 9.26
CA LEU A 341 13.32 -5.68 8.61
C LEU A 341 14.08 -5.07 7.43
N ASN A 342 15.35 -5.44 7.29
CA ASN A 342 16.18 -5.11 6.13
C ASN A 342 15.76 -5.96 4.91
N SER A 343 14.51 -5.84 4.51
CA SER A 343 13.88 -6.64 3.46
C SER A 343 12.75 -5.88 2.79
N GLY A 344 12.56 -6.10 1.49
CA GLY A 344 11.44 -5.53 0.75
C GLY A 344 11.41 -4.01 0.67
N GLY A 345 10.22 -3.44 0.62
CA GLY A 345 9.97 -2.00 0.54
C GLY A 345 10.55 -1.16 1.67
N PRO A 346 10.59 -1.62 2.94
CA PRO A 346 11.25 -0.89 4.02
C PRO A 346 12.69 -0.47 3.72
N THR A 347 13.43 -1.22 2.91
CA THR A 347 14.80 -0.84 2.50
C THR A 347 14.86 0.43 1.65
N GLU A 348 13.73 0.87 1.14
CA GLU A 348 13.61 2.08 0.31
C GLU A 348 12.97 3.23 1.07
N THR A 349 12.05 2.92 1.99
CA THR A 349 11.34 3.92 2.78
C THR A 349 12.17 4.38 3.97
N VAL A 350 12.77 3.46 4.72
CA VAL A 350 13.63 3.73 5.89
C VAL A 350 15.08 3.90 5.46
N VAL A 351 15.73 4.96 5.93
CA VAL A 351 17.17 5.17 5.79
C VAL A 351 17.84 4.72 7.08
N ASN A 352 18.61 3.64 6.99
CA ASN A 352 19.25 3.05 8.15
C ASN A 352 20.11 4.07 8.92
N THR A 353 19.99 4.08 10.25
CA THR A 353 20.64 5.02 11.20
C THR A 353 20.27 6.49 11.05
N SER A 354 19.40 6.84 10.09
CA SER A 354 18.94 8.22 9.84
C SER A 354 17.46 8.41 10.18
N THR A 355 16.57 7.61 9.63
CA THR A 355 15.13 7.70 9.91
C THR A 355 14.61 6.54 10.75
N GLY A 356 15.50 5.62 11.11
CA GLY A 356 15.21 4.41 11.85
C GLY A 356 16.31 3.37 11.69
N PHE A 357 16.02 2.12 12.00
CA PHE A 357 16.96 1.01 11.87
C PHE A 357 16.40 -0.06 10.92
N LEU A 358 17.28 -0.54 10.03
CA LEU A 358 17.04 -1.73 9.23
C LEU A 358 17.75 -2.91 9.89
N CYS A 359 16.96 -3.86 10.38
CA CYS A 359 17.41 -4.96 11.22
C CYS A 359 17.39 -6.30 10.49
N GLU A 360 18.25 -7.22 10.89
CA GLU A 360 18.13 -8.62 10.53
C GLU A 360 16.89 -9.25 11.21
N LYS A 361 16.41 -10.37 10.67
CA LYS A 361 15.23 -11.11 11.18
C LYS A 361 15.58 -11.89 12.46
N THR A 362 16.06 -11.18 13.48
CA THR A 362 16.41 -11.74 14.78
C THR A 362 15.95 -10.84 15.91
N GLU A 363 15.53 -11.44 17.03
CA GLU A 363 15.20 -10.71 18.24
C GLU A 363 16.37 -9.86 18.76
N LYS A 364 17.61 -10.31 18.55
CA LYS A 364 18.83 -9.59 18.95
C LYS A 364 18.97 -8.28 18.19
N SER A 365 18.75 -8.30 16.86
CA SER A 365 18.84 -7.09 16.04
C SER A 365 17.74 -6.08 16.36
N PHE A 366 16.49 -6.55 16.45
CA PHE A 366 15.34 -5.71 16.82
C PHE A 366 15.45 -5.21 18.27
N GLY A 367 15.69 -6.11 19.23
CA GLY A 367 15.85 -5.76 20.66
C GLY A 367 16.98 -4.77 20.89
N GLY A 368 18.11 -4.90 20.18
CA GLY A 368 19.21 -3.95 20.22
C GLY A 368 18.81 -2.56 19.72
N ALA A 369 18.08 -2.46 18.60
CA ALA A 369 17.55 -1.21 18.08
C ALA A 369 16.51 -0.60 19.04
N MET A 370 15.59 -1.41 19.59
CA MET A 370 14.62 -0.98 20.60
C MET A 370 15.30 -0.43 21.84
N HIS A 371 16.36 -1.11 22.34
CA HIS A 371 17.15 -0.67 23.49
C HIS A 371 17.82 0.68 23.22
N GLN A 372 18.46 0.85 22.06
CA GLN A 372 19.11 2.10 21.69
C GLN A 372 18.12 3.26 21.65
N LEU A 373 16.96 3.05 21.04
CA LEU A 373 15.89 4.06 20.99
C LEU A 373 15.28 4.32 22.38
N PHE A 374 15.23 3.36 23.28
CA PHE A 374 14.78 3.60 24.66
C PHE A 374 15.75 4.51 25.41
N ARG A 375 17.04 4.28 25.28
CA ARG A 375 18.09 4.98 26.04
C ARG A 375 18.40 6.39 25.52
N ASP A 376 18.24 6.63 24.23
CA ASP A 376 18.65 7.87 23.58
C ASP A 376 17.44 8.64 23.00
N GLU A 377 16.98 9.62 23.77
CA GLU A 377 15.88 10.50 23.37
C GLU A 377 16.25 11.42 22.22
N GLN A 378 17.47 11.95 22.23
CA GLN A 378 17.93 12.87 21.18
C GLN A 378 17.98 12.13 19.83
N LEU A 379 18.44 10.88 19.85
CA LEU A 379 18.42 10.02 18.65
C LEU A 379 16.99 9.79 18.15
N ARG A 380 16.03 9.50 19.06
CA ARG A 380 14.62 9.32 18.67
C ARG A 380 14.05 10.54 17.98
N VAL A 381 14.24 11.72 18.59
CA VAL A 381 13.74 12.98 18.04
C VAL A 381 14.39 13.25 16.68
N LYS A 382 15.72 13.14 16.60
CA LYS A 382 16.44 13.35 15.34
C LYS A 382 15.97 12.42 14.22
N MET A 383 15.83 11.13 14.51
CA MET A 383 15.35 10.15 13.53
C MET A 383 13.90 10.42 13.11
N GLY A 384 13.04 10.79 14.05
CA GLY A 384 11.67 11.15 13.79
C GLY A 384 11.54 12.36 12.85
N ASP A 385 12.27 13.43 13.13
CA ASP A 385 12.29 14.64 12.29
C ASP A 385 12.80 14.39 10.88
N GLN A 386 13.86 13.58 10.77
CA GLN A 386 14.39 13.18 9.46
C GLN A 386 13.42 12.29 8.70
N GLY A 387 12.70 11.41 9.40
CA GLY A 387 11.64 10.58 8.85
C GLY A 387 10.50 11.43 8.28
N HIS A 388 9.99 12.38 9.06
CA HIS A 388 8.95 13.31 8.65
C HIS A 388 9.33 14.09 7.38
N LYS A 389 10.49 14.71 7.38
CA LYS A 389 11.02 15.45 6.20
C LYS A 389 11.13 14.56 4.97
N ARG A 390 11.60 13.31 5.14
CA ARG A 390 11.72 12.36 4.05
C ARG A 390 10.35 12.01 3.43
N VAL A 391 9.33 11.79 4.26
CA VAL A 391 7.97 11.48 3.77
C VAL A 391 7.43 12.68 2.99
N GLN A 392 7.53 13.89 3.52
CA GLN A 392 7.09 15.10 2.83
C GLN A 392 7.76 15.28 1.47
N GLN A 393 9.06 15.03 1.37
CA GLN A 393 9.83 15.24 0.14
C GLN A 393 9.61 14.17 -0.92
N LYS A 394 9.44 12.89 -0.54
CA LYS A 394 9.47 11.76 -1.47
C LYS A 394 8.21 10.96 -1.59
N PHE A 395 7.37 10.96 -0.56
CA PHE A 395 6.21 10.08 -0.45
C PHE A 395 4.91 10.84 -0.19
N SER A 396 4.95 12.17 -0.27
CA SER A 396 3.75 12.99 -0.22
C SER A 396 2.90 12.80 -1.46
N PHE A 397 1.61 13.09 -1.33
CA PHE A 397 0.68 13.11 -2.47
C PHE A 397 1.15 14.05 -3.58
N GLN A 398 1.75 15.20 -3.22
CA GLN A 398 2.28 16.16 -4.18
C GLN A 398 3.43 15.56 -5.01
N ALA A 399 4.40 14.90 -4.36
CA ALA A 399 5.52 14.27 -5.04
C ALA A 399 5.05 13.13 -5.98
N PHE A 400 4.05 12.36 -5.54
CA PHE A 400 3.39 11.35 -6.36
C PHE A 400 2.69 11.96 -7.58
N ALA A 401 1.90 13.03 -7.36
CA ALA A 401 1.16 13.71 -8.42
C ALA A 401 2.10 14.32 -9.47
N ASP A 402 3.18 14.96 -9.06
CA ASP A 402 4.17 15.53 -9.97
C ASP A 402 4.85 14.45 -10.81
N ARG A 403 5.23 13.34 -10.19
CA ARG A 403 5.87 12.22 -10.88
C ARG A 403 4.92 11.58 -11.90
N LEU A 404 3.68 11.27 -11.50
CA LEU A 404 2.68 10.66 -12.38
C LEU A 404 2.32 11.60 -13.53
N ASN A 405 2.12 12.88 -13.25
CA ASN A 405 1.84 13.89 -14.29
C ASN A 405 2.99 13.99 -15.32
N GLY A 406 4.24 13.93 -14.87
CA GLY A 406 5.41 13.86 -15.77
C GLY A 406 5.31 12.65 -16.70
N ILE A 407 5.05 11.47 -16.17
CA ILE A 407 4.91 10.24 -16.96
C ILE A 407 3.78 10.34 -17.99
N ILE A 408 2.61 10.86 -17.59
CA ILE A 408 1.47 11.03 -18.52
C ILE A 408 1.82 12.04 -19.66
N ARG A 409 2.51 13.13 -19.34
CA ARG A 409 2.96 14.11 -20.36
C ARG A 409 4.00 13.53 -21.30
N ASP A 410 4.89 12.68 -20.83
CA ASP A 410 5.89 12.00 -21.67
C ASP A 410 5.22 11.00 -22.62
N LEU A 411 4.13 10.32 -22.18
CA LEU A 411 3.37 9.41 -23.03
C LEU A 411 2.58 10.12 -24.14
N VAL A 412 2.05 11.30 -23.84
CA VAL A 412 1.25 12.10 -24.79
C VAL A 412 1.87 13.51 -24.88
N PRO A 413 2.94 13.69 -25.67
CA PRO A 413 3.52 15.00 -25.84
C PRO A 413 2.49 15.98 -26.41
N ILE A 414 2.25 17.08 -25.71
CA ILE A 414 1.36 18.14 -26.20
C ILE A 414 2.07 18.74 -27.44
N SER A 415 1.50 18.53 -28.62
CA SER A 415 1.99 19.18 -29.84
C SER A 415 1.95 20.70 -29.64
N LYS A 416 3.07 21.39 -29.87
CA LYS A 416 3.21 22.84 -29.71
C LYS A 416 2.36 23.66 -30.71
N GLU A 417 1.48 23.04 -31.49
CA GLU A 417 0.73 23.70 -32.58
C GLU A 417 -0.55 24.45 -32.16
N SER A 418 -0.99 24.36 -30.85
CA SER A 418 -2.22 25.06 -30.46
C SER A 418 -2.01 26.51 -29.97
N SER A 419 -0.78 27.00 -29.86
CA SER A 419 -0.49 28.38 -29.40
C SER A 419 -0.33 29.40 -30.57
N ALA A 420 -0.34 28.97 -31.83
CA ALA A 420 -0.15 29.85 -32.99
C ALA A 420 -1.46 30.35 -33.65
N LYS A 421 -2.65 29.95 -33.17
CA LYS A 421 -3.95 30.39 -33.73
C LYS A 421 -4.76 31.34 -32.84
N LYS A 422 -4.11 32.14 -32.00
CA LYS A 422 -4.74 33.24 -31.24
C LYS A 422 -4.12 34.60 -31.49
N THR A 423 -3.50 34.80 -32.65
CA THR A 423 -3.11 36.16 -33.14
C THR A 423 -3.32 36.21 -34.64
N GLU A 424 -4.58 36.34 -35.05
CA GLU A 424 -5.05 36.98 -36.24
C GLU A 424 -6.46 37.51 -36.00
#